data_3e43018f0231a42b7dc8e68ae8337240
#
_entry.id   3e43018f0231a42b7dc8e68ae8337240
#
_cell.length_a   1.000
_cell.length_b   1.000
_cell.length_c   1.000
_cell.angle_alpha   90.00
_cell.angle_beta   90.00
_cell.angle_gamma   90.00
#
_symmetry.space_group_name_H-M   'P 1'
#
loop_
_entity.id
_entity.type
_entity.pdbx_description
1 polymer ?
#
loop_
_entity_poly.entity_id
_entity_poly.type
_entity_poly.pdbx_seq_one_letter_code
_entity_poly.pdbx_strand_id
1 'polypeptide(L)'
;MVPAFFSKAMILFNCDYSEGAHADILRRMAETNMEQTAGYGEDPYCDQARKLIAGLCGRTDLDIHFLIGGTQTNFTVIAAALRPHQCVLCADTGHINVHESGAVEACGHKVSAIPSPDGKLTARQIEEAWHAHWDDETREHMPQPRMVYISQPTELGTIYSRKELQEISGVCRRRGLYLYMDGARLGYGLCDEDNDLDLPAIASLCDAFYIGGTKVGTLFGEALVLRHEALKEDFRYIAKQKGGRLAKGRLLGIQFLELFRDGLYFRLGAHADRLAVMLRDFCRSRGLALPFSSGTNQQFVTMPDSVLEELGRKYGFAYLRREDKTHSTVRFCMSWATREELSLIHISEPTRPSSI
;
A
#
# COMPACT_ATOMS: atom_id res chain seq x y z
N MET A 1 -16.20 -7.77 37.36
CA MET A 1 -17.25 -8.25 36.42
C MET A 1 -17.25 -7.28 35.27
N VAL A 2 -16.57 -7.63 34.16
CA VAL A 2 -16.56 -6.82 32.92
C VAL A 2 -17.88 -7.17 32.19
N PRO A 3 -18.69 -6.20 31.78
CA PRO A 3 -19.92 -6.50 31.07
C PRO A 3 -19.58 -7.12 29.71
N ALA A 4 -20.16 -8.28 29.44
CA ALA A 4 -20.09 -8.91 28.11
C ALA A 4 -20.94 -8.11 27.11
N PHE A 5 -20.37 -7.07 26.52
CA PHE A 5 -20.90 -6.42 25.33
C PHE A 5 -20.31 -7.07 24.06
N PHE A 6 -20.59 -8.34 23.85
CA PHE A 6 -20.42 -8.92 22.52
C PHE A 6 -21.81 -9.35 22.01
N SER A 7 -22.58 -8.38 21.47
CA SER A 7 -23.48 -8.70 20.37
C SER A 7 -22.66 -9.44 19.31
N LYS A 8 -23.26 -10.36 18.53
CA LYS A 8 -22.56 -11.11 17.45
C LYS A 8 -21.66 -10.11 16.72
N ALA A 9 -20.34 -10.23 16.90
CA ALA A 9 -19.39 -9.26 16.39
C ALA A 9 -19.52 -9.22 14.86
N MET A 10 -19.79 -8.03 14.31
CA MET A 10 -19.81 -7.80 12.87
C MET A 10 -18.46 -8.22 12.27
N ILE A 11 -18.47 -8.96 11.18
CA ILE A 11 -17.25 -9.34 10.46
C ILE A 11 -16.88 -8.17 9.55
N LEU A 12 -15.64 -7.68 9.71
CA LEU A 12 -15.18 -6.47 9.03
C LEU A 12 -14.32 -6.81 7.81
N PHE A 13 -14.80 -6.41 6.63
CA PHE A 13 -14.07 -6.44 5.36
C PHE A 13 -13.85 -5.03 4.79
N ASN A 14 -13.99 -4.00 5.60
CA ASN A 14 -13.83 -2.61 5.16
C ASN A 14 -12.37 -2.17 5.06
N CYS A 15 -11.46 -2.84 5.75
CA CYS A 15 -10.02 -2.57 5.67
C CYS A 15 -9.19 -3.82 6.03
N ASP A 16 -7.89 -3.76 5.75
CA ASP A 16 -6.92 -4.84 5.97
C ASP A 16 -5.96 -4.57 7.15
N TYR A 17 -6.41 -3.77 8.12
CA TYR A 17 -5.65 -3.40 9.32
C TYR A 17 -6.52 -3.35 10.59
N SER A 18 -7.54 -4.20 10.66
CA SER A 18 -8.43 -4.27 11.84
C SER A 18 -7.85 -5.10 12.96
N GLU A 19 -6.99 -6.06 12.65
CA GLU A 19 -6.33 -6.94 13.61
C GLU A 19 -4.97 -6.39 14.05
N GLY A 20 -4.39 -7.01 15.08
CA GLY A 20 -3.03 -6.70 15.56
C GLY A 20 -1.94 -7.26 14.65
N ALA A 21 -0.85 -7.78 15.23
CA ALA A 21 0.22 -8.41 14.47
C ALA A 21 0.13 -9.94 14.48
N HIS A 22 0.86 -10.58 13.53
CA HIS A 22 1.06 -12.02 13.54
C HIS A 22 1.69 -12.48 14.87
N ALA A 23 1.26 -13.66 15.35
CA ALA A 23 1.66 -14.17 16.66
C ALA A 23 3.19 -14.29 16.85
N ASP A 24 3.93 -14.63 15.79
CA ASP A 24 5.39 -14.73 15.85
C ASP A 24 6.06 -13.39 16.16
N ILE A 25 5.53 -12.30 15.61
CA ILE A 25 6.01 -10.93 15.88
C ILE A 25 5.77 -10.59 17.35
N LEU A 26 4.56 -10.83 17.86
CA LEU A 26 4.22 -10.54 19.26
C LEU A 26 5.07 -11.36 20.22
N ARG A 27 5.28 -12.66 19.91
CA ARG A 27 6.15 -13.55 20.68
C ARG A 27 7.57 -12.98 20.72
N ARG A 28 8.15 -12.62 19.57
CA ARG A 28 9.51 -12.08 19.50
C ARG A 28 9.67 -10.77 20.24
N MET A 29 8.68 -9.89 20.16
CA MET A 29 8.66 -8.65 20.96
C MET A 29 8.67 -8.94 22.48
N ALA A 30 7.87 -9.91 22.94
CA ALA A 30 7.81 -10.30 24.35
C ALA A 30 9.13 -10.92 24.82
N GLU A 31 9.73 -11.82 24.04
CA GLU A 31 11.01 -12.48 24.35
C GLU A 31 12.16 -11.47 24.50
N THR A 32 12.18 -10.44 23.66
CA THR A 32 13.26 -9.44 23.63
C THR A 32 12.98 -8.19 24.46
N ASN A 33 11.85 -8.14 25.17
CA ASN A 33 11.37 -6.91 25.82
C ASN A 33 12.36 -6.29 26.81
N MET A 34 13.12 -7.11 27.54
CA MET A 34 14.06 -6.66 28.55
C MET A 34 15.49 -6.45 28.02
N GLU A 35 15.73 -6.69 26.73
CA GLU A 35 17.04 -6.45 26.14
C GLU A 35 17.35 -4.96 26.02
N GLN A 36 18.57 -4.57 26.32
CA GLN A 36 19.07 -3.22 26.13
C GLN A 36 19.75 -3.12 24.77
N THR A 37 19.27 -2.23 23.92
CA THR A 37 19.81 -2.01 22.56
C THR A 37 19.98 -0.51 22.31
N ALA A 38 20.80 -0.17 21.29
CA ALA A 38 20.85 1.19 20.77
C ALA A 38 19.46 1.64 20.27
N GLY A 39 19.20 2.93 20.35
CA GLY A 39 17.93 3.52 19.89
C GLY A 39 17.96 3.93 18.43
N TYR A 40 16.82 4.47 17.97
CA TYR A 40 16.68 5.14 16.67
C TYR A 40 17.00 4.27 15.44
N GLY A 41 16.81 2.94 15.57
CA GLY A 41 17.05 1.98 14.50
C GLY A 41 18.51 1.62 14.27
N GLU A 42 19.40 1.88 15.24
CA GLU A 42 20.83 1.49 15.23
C GLU A 42 21.06 0.17 16.00
N ASP A 43 20.02 -0.59 16.21
CA ASP A 43 20.03 -1.84 16.95
C ASP A 43 20.26 -3.06 16.04
N PRO A 44 20.67 -4.20 16.57
CA PRO A 44 20.96 -5.40 15.79
C PRO A 44 19.75 -5.98 15.03
N TYR A 45 18.53 -5.76 15.51
CA TYR A 45 17.31 -6.24 14.86
C TYR A 45 17.03 -5.46 13.57
N CYS A 46 17.13 -4.13 13.65
CA CYS A 46 17.04 -3.28 12.47
C CYS A 46 18.13 -3.61 11.45
N ASP A 47 19.37 -3.86 11.89
CA ASP A 47 20.47 -4.21 10.97
C ASP A 47 20.25 -5.56 10.27
N GLN A 48 19.77 -6.57 11.00
CA GLN A 48 19.44 -7.86 10.43
C GLN A 48 18.27 -7.74 9.43
N ALA A 49 17.22 -6.98 9.78
CA ALA A 49 16.09 -6.75 8.89
C ALA A 49 16.52 -6.02 7.60
N ARG A 50 17.38 -4.98 7.70
CA ARG A 50 17.95 -4.29 6.52
C ARG A 50 18.72 -5.23 5.62
N LYS A 51 19.61 -6.06 6.18
CA LYS A 51 20.40 -7.05 5.41
C LYS A 51 19.50 -8.05 4.71
N LEU A 52 18.47 -8.52 5.38
CA LEU A 52 17.51 -9.48 4.82
C LEU A 52 16.73 -8.86 3.64
N ILE A 53 16.20 -7.64 3.82
CA ILE A 53 15.48 -6.92 2.76
C ILE A 53 16.41 -6.59 1.59
N ALA A 54 17.63 -6.11 1.84
CA ALA A 54 18.61 -5.84 0.79
C ALA A 54 18.95 -7.11 0.00
N GLY A 55 19.10 -8.25 0.69
CA GLY A 55 19.30 -9.57 0.06
C GLY A 55 18.11 -9.96 -0.83
N LEU A 56 16.88 -9.76 -0.38
CA LEU A 56 15.67 -10.01 -1.18
C LEU A 56 15.56 -9.07 -2.40
N CYS A 57 16.06 -7.86 -2.30
CA CYS A 57 16.17 -6.92 -3.42
C CYS A 57 17.34 -7.20 -4.35
N GLY A 58 18.23 -8.16 -4.02
CA GLY A 58 19.41 -8.51 -4.82
C GLY A 58 20.43 -7.38 -4.95
N ARG A 59 20.50 -6.44 -3.98
CA ARG A 59 21.35 -5.25 -4.04
C ARG A 59 21.99 -4.96 -2.68
N THR A 60 23.18 -4.35 -2.70
CA THR A 60 23.96 -3.97 -1.51
C THR A 60 24.07 -2.46 -1.31
N ASP A 61 23.64 -1.68 -2.30
CA ASP A 61 23.73 -0.22 -2.34
C ASP A 61 22.42 0.47 -1.93
N LEU A 62 21.57 -0.19 -1.16
CA LEU A 62 20.29 0.33 -0.69
C LEU A 62 20.41 0.89 0.72
N ASP A 63 19.80 2.07 0.95
CA ASP A 63 19.50 2.54 2.30
C ASP A 63 18.07 2.14 2.68
N ILE A 64 17.93 1.45 3.81
CA ILE A 64 16.64 0.96 4.28
C ILE A 64 16.31 1.60 5.63
N HIS A 65 15.15 2.24 5.69
CA HIS A 65 14.66 2.94 6.88
C HIS A 65 13.29 2.39 7.28
N PHE A 66 13.07 2.24 8.58
CA PHE A 66 11.77 1.81 9.11
C PHE A 66 11.02 3.02 9.63
N LEU A 67 9.81 3.25 9.12
CA LEU A 67 8.90 4.34 9.47
C LEU A 67 7.59 3.75 10.01
N ILE A 68 6.77 4.53 10.70
CA ILE A 68 5.63 4.00 11.46
C ILE A 68 4.34 3.80 10.66
N GLY A 69 4.23 4.37 9.45
CA GLY A 69 3.04 4.24 8.63
C GLY A 69 3.20 4.87 7.26
N GLY A 70 2.31 4.49 6.33
CA GLY A 70 2.37 4.90 4.92
C GLY A 70 2.35 6.40 4.71
N THR A 71 1.40 7.11 5.32
CA THR A 71 1.32 8.59 5.22
C THR A 71 2.62 9.24 5.66
N GLN A 72 3.20 8.83 6.81
CA GLN A 72 4.47 9.38 7.27
C GLN A 72 5.61 9.07 6.28
N THR A 73 5.62 7.88 5.72
CA THR A 73 6.62 7.47 4.71
C THR A 73 6.49 8.34 3.47
N ASN A 74 5.27 8.52 2.95
CA ASN A 74 5.00 9.30 1.75
C ASN A 74 5.45 10.75 1.88
N PHE A 75 4.96 11.49 2.86
CA PHE A 75 5.34 12.89 2.99
C PHE A 75 6.83 13.08 3.38
N THR A 76 7.45 12.11 4.06
CA THR A 76 8.87 12.18 4.41
C THR A 76 9.75 12.02 3.17
N VAL A 77 9.45 11.04 2.31
CA VAL A 77 10.18 10.83 1.04
C VAL A 77 10.00 12.04 0.11
N ILE A 78 8.78 12.54 -0.03
CA ILE A 78 8.47 13.68 -0.90
C ILE A 78 9.18 14.94 -0.38
N ALA A 79 9.16 15.19 0.93
CA ALA A 79 9.86 16.34 1.52
C ALA A 79 11.39 16.22 1.45
N ALA A 80 11.93 15.00 1.40
CA ALA A 80 13.38 14.79 1.22
C ALA A 80 13.81 15.00 -0.24
N ALA A 81 12.92 14.67 -1.19
CA ALA A 81 13.22 14.65 -2.61
C ALA A 81 13.03 16.01 -3.31
N LEU A 82 12.04 16.79 -2.87
CA LEU A 82 11.56 17.95 -3.60
C LEU A 82 12.05 19.27 -3.00
N ARG A 83 12.32 20.21 -3.87
CA ARG A 83 12.47 21.64 -3.51
C ARG A 83 11.09 22.30 -3.41
N PRO A 84 10.93 23.43 -2.68
CA PRO A 84 9.62 24.03 -2.41
C PRO A 84 8.76 24.35 -3.65
N HIS A 85 9.38 24.65 -4.81
CA HIS A 85 8.68 24.94 -6.07
C HIS A 85 8.34 23.69 -6.88
N GLN A 86 8.73 22.52 -6.41
CA GLN A 86 8.54 21.25 -7.13
C GLN A 86 7.29 20.52 -6.68
N CYS A 87 6.73 19.72 -7.59
CA CYS A 87 5.53 18.93 -7.35
C CYS A 87 5.76 17.45 -7.64
N VAL A 88 4.86 16.62 -7.08
CA VAL A 88 4.76 15.18 -7.35
C VAL A 88 3.55 14.90 -8.24
N LEU A 89 3.75 14.13 -9.32
CA LEU A 89 2.68 13.63 -10.19
C LEU A 89 2.16 12.33 -9.62
N CYS A 90 0.84 12.14 -9.57
CA CYS A 90 0.21 10.87 -9.20
C CYS A 90 -1.10 10.67 -9.97
N ALA A 91 -1.66 9.44 -9.94
CA ALA A 91 -3.04 9.23 -10.39
C ALA A 91 -4.01 10.03 -9.50
N ASP A 92 -5.15 10.45 -10.05
CA ASP A 92 -6.18 11.18 -9.30
C ASP A 92 -6.74 10.39 -8.12
N THR A 93 -6.69 9.06 -8.17
CA THR A 93 -7.01 8.14 -7.07
C THR A 93 -5.85 7.89 -6.12
N GLY A 94 -4.64 8.40 -6.41
CA GLY A 94 -3.43 8.15 -5.61
C GLY A 94 -3.61 8.55 -4.15
N HIS A 95 -3.11 7.72 -3.24
CA HIS A 95 -3.32 7.86 -1.79
C HIS A 95 -2.92 9.23 -1.27
N ILE A 96 -1.79 9.78 -1.74
CA ILE A 96 -1.30 11.12 -1.37
C ILE A 96 -2.24 12.25 -1.82
N ASN A 97 -3.08 12.01 -2.85
CA ASN A 97 -4.05 12.99 -3.33
C ASN A 97 -5.36 12.98 -2.55
N VAL A 98 -5.84 11.78 -2.14
CA VAL A 98 -7.23 11.63 -1.65
C VAL A 98 -7.36 11.17 -0.21
N HIS A 99 -6.32 10.54 0.40
CA HIS A 99 -6.46 9.86 1.69
C HIS A 99 -5.45 10.28 2.77
N GLU A 100 -4.68 11.36 2.56
CA GLU A 100 -3.64 11.80 3.52
C GLU A 100 -3.90 13.20 4.09
N SER A 101 -5.12 13.71 3.97
CA SER A 101 -5.53 14.99 4.57
C SER A 101 -4.60 16.17 4.22
N GLY A 102 -4.03 16.17 3.00
CA GLY A 102 -3.09 17.22 2.58
C GLY A 102 -1.73 17.14 3.25
N ALA A 103 -1.24 15.96 3.63
CA ALA A 103 0.04 15.81 4.33
C ALA A 103 1.23 16.26 3.47
N VAL A 104 1.19 16.05 2.16
CA VAL A 104 2.21 16.50 1.21
C VAL A 104 2.19 18.03 1.08
N GLU A 105 1.01 18.61 0.96
CA GLU A 105 0.81 20.06 0.90
C GLU A 105 1.24 20.73 2.21
N ALA A 106 0.99 20.11 3.35
CA ALA A 106 1.46 20.58 4.66
C ALA A 106 3.00 20.58 4.77
N CYS A 107 3.68 19.79 3.93
CA CYS A 107 5.15 19.82 3.81
C CYS A 107 5.64 20.86 2.80
N GLY A 108 4.74 21.62 2.17
CA GLY A 108 5.07 22.68 1.23
C GLY A 108 5.19 22.24 -0.23
N HIS A 109 4.66 21.07 -0.59
CA HIS A 109 4.73 20.55 -1.96
C HIS A 109 3.33 20.33 -2.53
N LYS A 110 3.19 20.56 -3.84
CA LYS A 110 1.93 20.32 -4.54
C LYS A 110 1.85 18.86 -5.01
N VAL A 111 0.69 18.23 -4.79
CA VAL A 111 0.29 17.03 -5.50
C VAL A 111 -0.39 17.46 -6.81
N SER A 112 0.11 16.97 -7.95
CA SER A 112 -0.45 17.20 -9.28
C SER A 112 -1.08 15.90 -9.79
N ALA A 113 -2.40 15.80 -9.61
CA ALA A 113 -3.17 14.62 -9.97
C ALA A 113 -3.43 14.55 -11.48
N ILE A 114 -3.30 13.34 -12.03
CA ILE A 114 -3.56 13.02 -13.44
C ILE A 114 -4.74 12.03 -13.49
N PRO A 115 -5.80 12.29 -14.28
CA PRO A 115 -6.93 11.37 -14.38
C PRO A 115 -6.51 9.96 -14.81
N SER A 116 -7.02 8.95 -14.10
CA SER A 116 -6.75 7.54 -14.37
C SER A 116 -7.99 6.69 -14.17
N PRO A 117 -8.38 5.87 -15.15
CA PRO A 117 -9.58 5.03 -15.04
C PRO A 117 -9.38 3.81 -14.15
N ASP A 118 -8.15 3.38 -13.93
CA ASP A 118 -7.78 2.15 -13.21
C ASP A 118 -6.76 2.38 -12.08
N GLY A 119 -6.46 3.65 -11.78
CA GLY A 119 -5.49 4.02 -10.73
C GLY A 119 -4.03 3.98 -11.18
N LYS A 120 -3.73 3.54 -12.41
CA LYS A 120 -2.37 3.51 -12.94
C LYS A 120 -2.06 4.75 -13.77
N LEU A 121 -0.84 5.26 -13.64
CA LEU A 121 -0.27 6.20 -14.59
C LEU A 121 0.40 5.44 -15.73
N THR A 122 0.32 6.00 -16.93
CA THR A 122 1.06 5.52 -18.10
C THR A 122 2.30 6.38 -18.36
N ALA A 123 3.32 5.79 -18.97
CA ALA A 123 4.51 6.53 -19.43
C ALA A 123 4.14 7.73 -20.32
N ARG A 124 3.10 7.58 -21.17
CA ARG A 124 2.59 8.67 -22.03
C ARG A 124 2.02 9.83 -21.23
N GLN A 125 1.19 9.57 -20.22
CA GLN A 125 0.63 10.63 -19.36
C GLN A 125 1.72 11.40 -18.61
N ILE A 126 2.76 10.70 -18.14
CA ILE A 126 3.90 11.33 -17.47
C ILE A 126 4.68 12.21 -18.45
N GLU A 127 4.92 11.73 -19.67
CA GLU A 127 5.57 12.49 -20.74
C GLU A 127 4.76 13.74 -21.10
N GLU A 128 3.43 13.61 -21.28
CA GLU A 128 2.51 14.72 -21.56
C GLU A 128 2.53 15.77 -20.41
N ALA A 129 2.49 15.33 -19.14
CA ALA A 129 2.56 16.24 -18.00
C ALA A 129 3.93 16.95 -17.91
N TRP A 130 5.01 16.27 -18.28
CA TRP A 130 6.34 16.88 -18.35
C TRP A 130 6.38 17.95 -19.44
N HIS A 131 5.90 17.64 -20.66
CA HIS A 131 5.82 18.59 -21.78
C HIS A 131 4.91 19.78 -21.48
N ALA A 132 3.75 19.55 -20.87
CA ALA A 132 2.85 20.64 -20.45
C ALA A 132 3.51 21.69 -19.56
N HIS A 133 4.52 21.29 -18.79
CA HIS A 133 5.30 22.23 -18.00
C HIS A 133 6.48 22.83 -18.79
N TRP A 134 7.32 21.99 -19.42
CA TRP A 134 8.59 22.43 -19.97
C TRP A 134 8.48 23.18 -21.30
N ASP A 135 7.41 22.94 -22.07
CA ASP A 135 7.12 23.61 -23.34
C ASP A 135 6.34 24.94 -23.16
N ASP A 136 5.88 25.22 -21.92
CA ASP A 136 5.19 26.46 -21.60
C ASP A 136 6.20 27.59 -21.36
N GLU A 137 6.00 28.72 -22.05
CA GLU A 137 6.86 29.92 -21.92
C GLU A 137 6.78 30.53 -20.51
N THR A 138 5.67 30.30 -19.80
CA THR A 138 5.41 30.82 -18.44
C THR A 138 5.69 29.77 -17.35
N ARG A 139 6.41 28.70 -17.65
CA ARG A 139 6.67 27.58 -16.73
C ARG A 139 7.21 27.97 -15.35
N GLU A 140 7.93 29.11 -15.26
CA GLU A 140 8.44 29.61 -13.99
C GLU A 140 7.35 30.07 -13.01
N HIS A 141 6.11 30.23 -13.50
CA HIS A 141 4.93 30.53 -12.69
C HIS A 141 4.19 29.25 -12.22
N MET A 142 4.63 28.07 -12.65
CA MET A 142 3.98 26.80 -12.35
C MET A 142 4.85 25.90 -11.46
N PRO A 143 4.24 25.04 -10.62
CA PRO A 143 5.00 24.03 -9.89
C PRO A 143 5.69 23.06 -10.86
N GLN A 144 6.99 22.85 -10.65
CA GLN A 144 7.83 22.03 -11.53
C GLN A 144 7.68 20.53 -11.21
N PRO A 145 7.26 19.67 -12.16
CA PRO A 145 7.26 18.24 -11.96
C PRO A 145 8.67 17.69 -11.67
N ARG A 146 8.83 16.97 -10.56
CA ARG A 146 10.12 16.38 -10.20
C ARG A 146 10.03 14.94 -9.71
N MET A 147 8.86 14.48 -9.31
CA MET A 147 8.63 13.11 -8.84
C MET A 147 7.36 12.55 -9.47
N VAL A 148 7.39 11.25 -9.75
CA VAL A 148 6.22 10.43 -10.07
C VAL A 148 5.98 9.50 -8.91
N TYR A 149 4.77 9.52 -8.37
CA TYR A 149 4.28 8.61 -7.35
C TYR A 149 3.32 7.62 -7.98
N ILE A 150 3.52 6.34 -7.70
CA ILE A 150 2.64 5.24 -8.09
C ILE A 150 2.40 4.32 -6.89
N SER A 151 1.28 3.61 -6.86
CA SER A 151 0.97 2.59 -5.84
C SER A 151 0.98 1.18 -6.44
N GLN A 152 1.56 0.21 -5.71
CA GLN A 152 1.58 -1.20 -6.12
C GLN A 152 1.13 -2.10 -4.97
N PRO A 153 -0.06 -2.74 -5.08
CA PRO A 153 -1.18 -2.45 -5.99
C PRO A 153 -1.72 -1.02 -5.85
N THR A 154 -2.45 -0.57 -6.87
CA THR A 154 -3.14 0.72 -6.80
C THR A 154 -4.28 0.70 -5.77
N GLU A 155 -4.86 1.85 -5.48
CA GLU A 155 -6.00 1.99 -4.58
C GLU A 155 -7.25 1.25 -5.10
N LEU A 156 -7.29 0.96 -6.41
CA LEU A 156 -8.34 0.19 -7.08
C LEU A 156 -8.00 -1.31 -7.24
N GLY A 157 -6.89 -1.76 -6.63
CA GLY A 157 -6.48 -3.17 -6.64
C GLY A 157 -5.81 -3.64 -7.93
N THR A 158 -5.59 -2.77 -8.89
CA THR A 158 -4.85 -3.07 -10.12
C THR A 158 -3.35 -3.11 -9.85
N ILE A 159 -2.60 -3.83 -10.67
CA ILE A 159 -1.14 -3.95 -10.56
C ILE A 159 -0.44 -3.44 -11.82
N TYR A 160 0.75 -2.87 -11.65
CA TYR A 160 1.65 -2.59 -12.76
C TYR A 160 2.38 -3.86 -13.16
N SER A 161 2.41 -4.14 -14.46
CA SER A 161 3.29 -5.15 -15.03
C SER A 161 4.75 -4.66 -15.08
N ARG A 162 5.67 -5.60 -15.25
CA ARG A 162 7.11 -5.29 -15.45
C ARG A 162 7.32 -4.34 -16.63
N LYS A 163 6.60 -4.54 -17.71
CA LYS A 163 6.68 -3.69 -18.90
C LYS A 163 6.23 -2.27 -18.61
N GLU A 164 5.06 -2.09 -17.99
CA GLU A 164 4.55 -0.76 -17.63
C GLU A 164 5.51 -0.03 -16.70
N LEU A 165 6.04 -0.72 -15.68
CA LEU A 165 7.00 -0.13 -14.75
C LEU A 165 8.32 0.24 -15.44
N GLN A 166 8.79 -0.57 -16.39
CA GLN A 166 9.99 -0.25 -17.19
C GLN A 166 9.77 0.99 -18.07
N GLU A 167 8.61 1.11 -18.70
CA GLU A 167 8.26 2.26 -19.54
C GLU A 167 8.23 3.55 -18.68
N ILE A 168 7.57 3.51 -17.53
CA ILE A 168 7.51 4.64 -16.57
C ILE A 168 8.91 5.00 -16.08
N SER A 169 9.69 4.03 -15.62
CA SER A 169 11.06 4.23 -15.16
C SER A 169 11.94 4.85 -16.27
N GLY A 170 11.75 4.41 -17.51
CA GLY A 170 12.44 4.96 -18.69
C GLY A 170 12.13 6.45 -18.90
N VAL A 171 10.86 6.84 -18.83
CA VAL A 171 10.47 8.27 -18.92
C VAL A 171 11.05 9.06 -17.76
N CYS A 172 10.89 8.57 -16.53
CA CYS A 172 11.41 9.27 -15.34
C CYS A 172 12.92 9.54 -15.47
N ARG A 173 13.70 8.55 -15.88
CA ARG A 173 15.15 8.71 -16.08
C ARG A 173 15.50 9.71 -17.18
N ARG A 174 14.83 9.67 -18.33
CA ARG A 174 15.06 10.62 -19.44
C ARG A 174 14.72 12.05 -19.06
N ARG A 175 13.68 12.24 -18.24
CA ARG A 175 13.15 13.56 -17.85
C ARG A 175 13.68 14.06 -16.50
N GLY A 176 14.55 13.29 -15.85
CA GLY A 176 15.14 13.65 -14.56
C GLY A 176 14.08 13.68 -13.44
N LEU A 177 13.04 12.86 -13.52
CA LEU A 177 12.02 12.69 -12.49
C LEU A 177 12.42 11.54 -11.57
N TYR A 178 12.16 11.66 -10.27
CA TYR A 178 12.23 10.54 -9.35
C TYR A 178 11.02 9.63 -9.52
N LEU A 179 11.21 8.32 -9.51
CA LEU A 179 10.12 7.35 -9.45
C LEU A 179 10.01 6.79 -8.04
N TYR A 180 8.90 7.08 -7.37
CA TYR A 180 8.59 6.60 -6.03
C TYR A 180 7.37 5.69 -6.05
N MET A 181 7.51 4.46 -5.49
CA MET A 181 6.44 3.48 -5.41
C MET A 181 5.95 3.32 -3.96
N ASP A 182 4.68 3.61 -3.76
CA ASP A 182 3.93 3.25 -2.56
C ASP A 182 3.62 1.75 -2.57
N GLY A 183 4.18 1.05 -1.62
CA GLY A 183 4.01 -0.39 -1.45
C GLY A 183 3.20 -0.77 -0.22
N ALA A 184 2.22 0.05 0.21
CA ALA A 184 1.40 -0.22 1.40
C ALA A 184 0.78 -1.62 1.38
N ARG A 185 0.49 -2.14 0.19
CA ARG A 185 -0.04 -3.48 -0.06
C ARG A 185 0.87 -4.35 -0.94
N LEU A 186 2.16 -4.04 -0.97
CA LEU A 186 3.10 -4.71 -1.88
C LEU A 186 3.12 -6.23 -1.71
N GLY A 187 2.93 -6.74 -0.49
CA GLY A 187 2.85 -8.19 -0.23
C GLY A 187 1.72 -8.87 -1.01
N TYR A 188 0.59 -8.22 -1.12
CA TYR A 188 -0.53 -8.70 -1.93
C TYR A 188 -0.24 -8.59 -3.43
N GLY A 189 0.31 -7.45 -3.87
CA GLY A 189 0.69 -7.29 -5.28
C GLY A 189 1.75 -8.29 -5.76
N LEU A 190 2.70 -8.67 -4.90
CA LEU A 190 3.72 -9.67 -5.23
C LEU A 190 3.18 -11.12 -5.27
N CYS A 191 2.03 -11.37 -4.65
CA CYS A 191 1.38 -12.67 -4.61
C CYS A 191 0.23 -12.82 -5.61
N ASP A 192 -0.15 -11.75 -6.30
CA ASP A 192 -1.17 -11.78 -7.35
C ASP A 192 -0.77 -12.74 -8.48
N GLU A 193 -1.71 -13.55 -8.97
CA GLU A 193 -1.49 -14.55 -10.02
C GLU A 193 -1.02 -13.96 -11.36
N ASP A 194 -1.38 -12.71 -11.64
CA ASP A 194 -0.99 -11.99 -12.86
C ASP A 194 0.30 -11.17 -12.68
N ASN A 195 0.94 -11.21 -11.49
CA ASN A 195 2.12 -10.42 -11.21
C ASN A 195 3.38 -11.01 -11.86
N ASP A 196 4.12 -10.15 -12.57
CA ASP A 196 5.42 -10.47 -13.17
C ASP A 196 6.59 -9.68 -12.56
N LEU A 197 6.34 -8.96 -11.45
CA LEU A 197 7.34 -8.20 -10.70
C LEU A 197 7.86 -8.99 -9.49
N ASP A 198 9.13 -8.75 -9.18
CA ASP A 198 9.79 -9.19 -7.96
C ASP A 198 10.52 -8.01 -7.28
N LEU A 199 10.96 -8.18 -6.04
CA LEU A 199 11.69 -7.13 -5.32
C LEU A 199 12.97 -6.66 -6.03
N PRO A 200 13.78 -7.53 -6.66
CA PRO A 200 14.91 -7.10 -7.47
C PRO A 200 14.53 -6.18 -8.63
N ALA A 201 13.46 -6.49 -9.35
CA ALA A 201 12.99 -5.66 -10.45
C ALA A 201 12.52 -4.28 -9.94
N ILE A 202 11.70 -4.25 -8.88
CA ILE A 202 11.23 -3.00 -8.26
C ILE A 202 12.43 -2.16 -7.80
N ALA A 203 13.39 -2.76 -7.08
CA ALA A 203 14.60 -2.09 -6.59
C ALA A 203 15.51 -1.58 -7.71
N SER A 204 15.44 -2.15 -8.91
CA SER A 204 16.22 -1.68 -10.07
C SER A 204 15.52 -0.55 -10.82
N LEU A 205 14.19 -0.51 -10.81
CA LEU A 205 13.39 0.41 -11.60
C LEU A 205 12.98 1.68 -10.84
N CYS A 206 12.70 1.58 -9.54
CA CYS A 206 12.30 2.71 -8.70
C CYS A 206 13.51 3.40 -8.06
N ASP A 207 13.42 4.71 -7.82
CA ASP A 207 14.41 5.49 -7.07
C ASP A 207 14.21 5.36 -5.57
N ALA A 208 12.95 5.21 -5.17
CA ALA A 208 12.53 4.85 -3.83
C ALA A 208 11.26 3.99 -3.90
N PHE A 209 11.06 3.11 -2.94
CA PHE A 209 9.81 2.40 -2.71
C PHE A 209 9.71 1.97 -1.26
N TYR A 210 8.53 1.63 -0.78
CA TYR A 210 8.46 0.98 0.51
C TYR A 210 7.71 -0.34 0.48
N ILE A 211 8.03 -1.21 1.42
CA ILE A 211 7.41 -2.50 1.64
C ILE A 211 6.50 -2.34 2.85
N GLY A 212 5.20 -2.41 2.61
CA GLY A 212 4.19 -2.21 3.64
C GLY A 212 4.14 -3.38 4.62
N GLY A 213 4.27 -3.08 5.91
CA GLY A 213 4.09 -4.05 6.98
C GLY A 213 2.73 -3.93 7.68
N THR A 214 2.25 -2.72 7.89
CA THR A 214 1.02 -2.41 8.64
C THR A 214 -0.18 -3.23 8.18
N LYS A 215 -0.34 -3.44 6.89
CA LYS A 215 -1.45 -4.19 6.30
C LYS A 215 -1.14 -5.69 6.12
N VAL A 216 0.12 -6.11 6.27
CA VAL A 216 0.58 -7.47 5.96
C VAL A 216 1.19 -8.14 7.19
N GLY A 217 0.56 -7.97 8.36
CA GLY A 217 0.87 -8.75 9.55
C GLY A 217 1.72 -8.09 10.61
N THR A 218 2.18 -6.83 10.46
CA THR A 218 2.82 -6.08 11.56
C THR A 218 1.79 -5.31 12.39
N LEU A 219 2.19 -4.86 13.60
CA LEU A 219 1.39 -3.90 14.38
C LEU A 219 1.33 -2.53 13.69
N PHE A 220 2.46 -2.13 13.15
CA PHE A 220 2.68 -0.87 12.41
C PHE A 220 4.04 -0.93 11.73
N GLY A 221 4.20 -0.16 10.69
CA GLY A 221 5.51 0.07 10.10
C GLY A 221 5.60 -0.24 8.62
N GLU A 222 6.52 0.51 8.00
CA GLU A 222 6.86 0.43 6.59
C GLU A 222 8.37 0.38 6.46
N ALA A 223 8.89 -0.50 5.60
CA ALA A 223 10.31 -0.56 5.26
C ALA A 223 10.56 0.24 3.99
N LEU A 224 11.01 1.48 4.14
CA LEU A 224 11.38 2.35 3.04
C LEU A 224 12.75 1.94 2.50
N VAL A 225 12.84 1.78 1.19
CA VAL A 225 14.05 1.44 0.45
C VAL A 225 14.41 2.62 -0.46
N LEU A 226 15.57 3.22 -0.24
CA LEU A 226 16.12 4.29 -1.05
C LEU A 226 17.27 3.75 -1.91
N ARG A 227 17.14 3.88 -3.22
CA ARG A 227 18.17 3.49 -4.19
C ARG A 227 18.97 4.68 -4.70
N HIS A 228 18.29 5.77 -5.03
CA HIS A 228 18.93 6.95 -5.63
C HIS A 228 19.72 7.73 -4.60
N GLU A 229 21.02 8.02 -4.89
CA GLU A 229 21.95 8.64 -3.94
C GLU A 229 21.45 9.98 -3.39
N ALA A 230 20.88 10.84 -4.24
CA ALA A 230 20.35 12.14 -3.80
C ALA A 230 19.16 12.03 -2.81
N LEU A 231 18.50 10.86 -2.72
CA LEU A 231 17.43 10.63 -1.74
C LEU A 231 17.98 10.09 -0.41
N LYS A 232 19.21 9.58 -0.38
CA LYS A 232 19.88 9.07 0.82
C LYS A 232 20.53 10.21 1.63
N GLU A 233 21.05 11.22 0.92
CA GLU A 233 21.69 12.37 1.53
C GLU A 233 20.73 13.05 2.52
N ASP A 234 21.19 13.22 3.75
CA ASP A 234 20.45 13.84 4.86
C ASP A 234 19.07 13.23 5.20
N PHE A 235 18.70 12.09 4.59
CA PHE A 235 17.38 11.49 4.83
C PHE A 235 17.09 11.26 6.31
N ARG A 236 18.11 10.87 7.10
CA ARG A 236 17.94 10.63 8.54
C ARG A 236 17.57 11.90 9.32
N TYR A 237 18.05 13.08 8.90
CA TYR A 237 17.66 14.36 9.49
C TYR A 237 16.20 14.69 9.18
N ILE A 238 15.79 14.50 7.94
CA ILE A 238 14.41 14.75 7.51
C ILE A 238 13.45 13.76 8.18
N ALA A 239 13.78 12.49 8.22
CA ALA A 239 13.00 11.48 8.92
C ALA A 239 12.88 11.80 10.43
N LYS A 240 13.93 12.32 11.07
CA LYS A 240 13.88 12.78 12.47
C LYS A 240 12.97 13.98 12.64
N GLN A 241 13.08 14.97 11.76
CA GLN A 241 12.24 16.16 11.77
C GLN A 241 10.76 15.82 11.62
N LYS A 242 10.46 14.84 10.78
CA LYS A 242 9.09 14.32 10.52
C LYS A 242 8.60 13.31 11.56
N GLY A 243 9.34 13.09 12.66
CA GLY A 243 8.97 12.17 13.73
C GLY A 243 9.14 10.68 13.40
N GLY A 244 9.73 10.35 12.25
CA GLY A 244 9.87 8.96 11.76
C GLY A 244 10.95 8.14 12.46
N ARG A 245 11.81 8.74 13.29
CA ARG A 245 12.86 8.02 14.00
C ARG A 245 12.49 7.81 15.47
N LEU A 246 11.97 6.62 15.75
CA LEU A 246 11.55 6.23 17.09
C LEU A 246 12.74 5.95 18.01
N ALA A 247 12.68 6.41 19.26
CA ALA A 247 13.68 6.09 20.26
C ALA A 247 13.82 4.56 20.47
N LYS A 248 12.69 3.83 20.48
CA LYS A 248 12.65 2.36 20.51
C LYS A 248 12.49 1.78 19.11
N GLY A 249 13.34 2.19 18.16
CA GLY A 249 13.27 1.81 16.74
C GLY A 249 13.38 0.30 16.51
N ARG A 250 14.01 -0.45 17.44
CA ARG A 250 14.09 -1.91 17.37
C ARG A 250 12.73 -2.60 17.21
N LEU A 251 11.63 -1.98 17.70
CA LEU A 251 10.29 -2.54 17.56
C LEU A 251 9.88 -2.67 16.09
N LEU A 252 10.30 -1.75 15.22
CA LEU A 252 10.13 -1.86 13.79
C LEU A 252 11.03 -2.94 13.20
N GLY A 253 12.31 -2.95 13.56
CA GLY A 253 13.27 -3.95 13.09
C GLY A 253 12.86 -5.39 13.42
N ILE A 254 12.39 -5.65 14.63
CA ILE A 254 11.90 -6.96 15.06
C ILE A 254 10.73 -7.41 14.16
N GLN A 255 9.77 -6.55 13.88
CA GLN A 255 8.61 -6.89 13.06
C GLN A 255 9.01 -7.28 11.64
N PHE A 256 9.86 -6.50 10.99
CA PHE A 256 10.31 -6.79 9.64
C PHE A 256 11.26 -7.99 9.58
N LEU A 257 12.08 -8.21 10.61
CA LEU A 257 12.92 -9.39 10.69
C LEU A 257 12.10 -10.69 10.76
N GLU A 258 11.09 -10.73 11.63
CA GLU A 258 10.19 -11.89 11.73
C GLU A 258 9.33 -12.07 10.47
N LEU A 259 8.88 -10.97 9.88
CA LEU A 259 8.05 -10.99 8.68
C LEU A 259 8.78 -11.60 7.46
N PHE A 260 10.10 -11.37 7.35
CA PHE A 260 10.88 -11.84 6.19
C PHE A 260 11.70 -13.09 6.47
N ARG A 261 11.99 -13.45 7.72
CA ARG A 261 12.90 -14.55 8.09
C ARG A 261 12.62 -15.85 7.34
N ASP A 262 11.40 -16.32 7.32
CA ASP A 262 10.99 -17.58 6.70
C ASP A 262 9.94 -17.38 5.61
N GLY A 263 9.95 -16.21 4.96
CA GLY A 263 9.00 -15.87 3.90
C GLY A 263 7.55 -15.70 4.41
N LEU A 264 7.36 -15.37 5.69
CA LEU A 264 6.04 -15.16 6.28
C LEU A 264 5.27 -14.06 5.51
N TYR A 265 5.93 -12.98 5.12
CA TYR A 265 5.35 -11.89 4.35
C TYR A 265 4.55 -12.36 3.13
N PHE A 266 5.18 -13.23 2.33
CA PHE A 266 4.57 -13.76 1.12
C PHE A 266 3.44 -14.77 1.43
N ARG A 267 3.58 -15.57 2.48
CA ARG A 267 2.50 -16.49 2.89
C ARG A 267 1.26 -15.72 3.35
N LEU A 268 1.43 -14.63 4.09
CA LEU A 268 0.32 -13.78 4.53
C LEU A 268 -0.36 -13.07 3.36
N GLY A 269 0.44 -12.59 2.38
CA GLY A 269 -0.07 -12.01 1.14
C GLY A 269 -0.90 -13.03 0.34
N ALA A 270 -0.31 -14.17 0.01
CA ALA A 270 -0.97 -15.23 -0.74
C ALA A 270 -2.26 -15.75 -0.07
N HIS A 271 -2.29 -15.81 1.27
CA HIS A 271 -3.50 -16.18 2.00
C HIS A 271 -4.66 -15.21 1.73
N ALA A 272 -4.42 -13.91 1.87
CA ALA A 272 -5.45 -12.90 1.68
C ALA A 272 -5.93 -12.83 0.22
N ASP A 273 -5.00 -12.89 -0.74
CA ASP A 273 -5.32 -12.86 -2.18
C ASP A 273 -6.15 -14.07 -2.57
N ARG A 274 -5.80 -15.28 -2.11
CA ARG A 274 -6.59 -16.49 -2.34
C ARG A 274 -8.05 -16.31 -1.89
N LEU A 275 -8.28 -15.76 -0.71
CA LEU A 275 -9.62 -15.53 -0.18
C LEU A 275 -10.36 -14.44 -0.98
N ALA A 276 -9.66 -13.41 -1.41
CA ALA A 276 -10.23 -12.35 -2.24
C ALA A 276 -10.62 -12.86 -3.63
N VAL A 277 -9.80 -13.70 -4.24
CA VAL A 277 -10.08 -14.36 -5.52
C VAL A 277 -11.32 -15.28 -5.40
N MET A 278 -11.47 -16.01 -4.31
CA MET A 278 -12.68 -16.82 -4.06
C MET A 278 -13.94 -15.95 -4.02
N LEU A 279 -13.90 -14.76 -3.38
CA LEU A 279 -15.00 -13.80 -3.40
C LEU A 279 -15.25 -13.27 -4.80
N ARG A 280 -14.20 -12.90 -5.54
CA ARG A 280 -14.26 -12.43 -6.93
C ARG A 280 -15.00 -13.44 -7.81
N ASP A 281 -14.59 -14.70 -7.76
CA ASP A 281 -15.12 -15.75 -8.61
C ASP A 281 -16.57 -16.10 -8.25
N PHE A 282 -16.91 -16.05 -6.96
CA PHE A 282 -18.29 -16.16 -6.53
C PHE A 282 -19.14 -15.01 -7.10
N CYS A 283 -18.72 -13.75 -6.97
CA CYS A 283 -19.45 -12.62 -7.52
C CYS A 283 -19.65 -12.73 -9.03
N ARG A 284 -18.61 -13.16 -9.76
CA ARG A 284 -18.71 -13.46 -11.21
C ARG A 284 -19.75 -14.53 -11.51
N SER A 285 -19.77 -15.61 -10.73
CA SER A 285 -20.75 -16.72 -10.92
C SER A 285 -22.20 -16.28 -10.70
N ARG A 286 -22.40 -15.19 -9.97
CA ARG A 286 -23.72 -14.58 -9.72
C ARG A 286 -24.05 -13.45 -10.69
N GLY A 287 -23.20 -13.18 -11.67
CA GLY A 287 -23.41 -12.12 -12.66
C GLY A 287 -23.24 -10.70 -12.11
N LEU A 288 -22.58 -10.54 -10.93
CA LEU A 288 -22.30 -9.22 -10.35
C LEU A 288 -21.18 -8.53 -11.13
N ALA A 289 -21.31 -7.23 -11.32
CA ALA A 289 -20.30 -6.43 -12.01
C ALA A 289 -19.10 -6.17 -11.11
N LEU A 290 -17.90 -6.38 -11.65
CA LEU A 290 -16.61 -6.11 -11.02
C LEU A 290 -15.95 -4.99 -11.84
N PRO A 291 -16.02 -3.73 -11.40
CA PRO A 291 -15.58 -2.59 -12.21
C PRO A 291 -14.05 -2.52 -12.40
N PHE A 292 -13.29 -3.20 -11.55
CA PHE A 292 -11.83 -3.28 -11.66
C PHE A 292 -11.36 -4.73 -11.68
N SER A 293 -10.32 -5.01 -12.48
CA SER A 293 -9.66 -6.31 -12.47
C SER A 293 -8.62 -6.32 -11.35
N SER A 294 -8.86 -7.15 -10.33
CA SER A 294 -7.95 -7.32 -9.20
C SER A 294 -7.81 -8.79 -8.84
N GLY A 295 -6.58 -9.28 -8.80
CA GLY A 295 -6.22 -10.56 -8.18
C GLY A 295 -5.74 -10.40 -6.75
N THR A 296 -5.66 -9.13 -6.26
CA THR A 296 -5.15 -8.80 -4.92
C THR A 296 -6.23 -8.91 -3.85
N ASN A 297 -5.86 -8.62 -2.61
CA ASN A 297 -6.72 -8.68 -1.43
C ASN A 297 -7.96 -7.76 -1.45
N GLN A 298 -8.05 -6.83 -2.40
CA GLN A 298 -9.17 -5.90 -2.53
C GLN A 298 -10.08 -6.29 -3.69
N GLN A 299 -11.38 -6.48 -3.41
CA GLN A 299 -12.39 -6.75 -4.42
C GLN A 299 -13.46 -5.66 -4.43
N PHE A 300 -13.75 -5.16 -5.62
CA PHE A 300 -14.73 -4.10 -5.85
C PHE A 300 -15.92 -4.71 -6.57
N VAL A 301 -17.10 -4.57 -5.98
CA VAL A 301 -18.31 -5.22 -6.50
C VAL A 301 -19.45 -4.22 -6.55
N THR A 302 -20.13 -4.16 -7.69
CA THR A 302 -21.37 -3.39 -7.85
C THR A 302 -22.55 -4.28 -7.53
N MET A 303 -23.38 -3.85 -6.57
CA MET A 303 -24.52 -4.61 -6.07
C MET A 303 -25.76 -3.71 -5.93
N PRO A 304 -26.98 -4.29 -5.98
CA PRO A 304 -28.20 -3.58 -5.59
C PRO A 304 -28.11 -3.07 -4.14
N ASP A 305 -28.57 -1.86 -3.87
CA ASP A 305 -28.54 -1.26 -2.55
C ASP A 305 -29.30 -2.09 -1.51
N SER A 306 -30.41 -2.74 -1.90
CA SER A 306 -31.17 -3.64 -1.03
C SER A 306 -30.35 -4.86 -0.55
N VAL A 307 -29.46 -5.37 -1.41
CA VAL A 307 -28.53 -6.46 -1.05
C VAL A 307 -27.45 -5.93 -0.09
N LEU A 308 -26.94 -4.71 -0.36
CA LEU A 308 -25.94 -4.07 0.51
C LEU A 308 -26.51 -3.77 1.91
N GLU A 309 -27.78 -3.35 2.01
CA GLU A 309 -28.46 -3.16 3.29
C GLU A 309 -28.58 -4.46 4.09
N GLU A 310 -28.90 -5.56 3.43
CA GLU A 310 -28.96 -6.89 4.08
C GLU A 310 -27.58 -7.37 4.53
N LEU A 311 -26.58 -7.29 3.63
CA LEU A 311 -25.20 -7.65 3.95
C LEU A 311 -24.63 -6.81 5.09
N GLY A 312 -24.92 -5.49 5.09
CA GLY A 312 -24.46 -4.53 6.10
C GLY A 312 -24.95 -4.81 7.53
N ARG A 313 -25.95 -5.69 7.71
CA ARG A 313 -26.38 -6.16 9.04
C ARG A 313 -25.41 -7.16 9.67
N LYS A 314 -24.59 -7.82 8.87
CA LYS A 314 -23.65 -8.87 9.29
C LYS A 314 -22.20 -8.53 9.00
N TYR A 315 -21.93 -7.79 7.92
CA TYR A 315 -20.61 -7.54 7.38
C TYR A 315 -20.33 -6.06 7.22
N GLY A 316 -19.13 -5.62 7.62
CA GLY A 316 -18.60 -4.31 7.28
C GLY A 316 -17.89 -4.36 5.92
N PHE A 317 -18.18 -3.41 5.05
CA PHE A 317 -17.49 -3.19 3.78
C PHE A 317 -17.36 -1.69 3.53
N ALA A 318 -16.45 -1.28 2.64
CA ALA A 318 -16.27 0.14 2.34
C ALA A 318 -17.12 0.54 1.12
N TYR A 319 -17.93 1.58 1.26
CA TYR A 319 -18.65 2.19 0.15
C TYR A 319 -17.65 2.96 -0.73
N LEU A 320 -17.73 2.76 -2.05
CA LEU A 320 -16.90 3.47 -3.00
C LEU A 320 -17.68 4.59 -3.69
N ARG A 321 -18.72 4.23 -4.44
CA ARG A 321 -19.53 5.19 -5.19
C ARG A 321 -20.90 4.63 -5.53
N ARG A 322 -21.82 5.53 -5.87
CA ARG A 322 -23.09 5.19 -6.48
C ARG A 322 -22.92 5.05 -8.00
N GLU A 323 -23.50 3.99 -8.56
CA GLU A 323 -23.47 3.75 -10.01
C GLU A 323 -24.75 4.24 -10.70
N ASP A 324 -25.92 3.97 -10.08
CA ASP A 324 -27.23 4.41 -10.57
C ASP A 324 -28.22 4.62 -9.41
N LYS A 325 -29.52 4.68 -9.70
CA LYS A 325 -30.56 4.90 -8.68
C LYS A 325 -30.69 3.77 -7.65
N THR A 326 -30.21 2.56 -7.96
CA THR A 326 -30.46 1.34 -7.21
C THR A 326 -29.20 0.52 -6.94
N HIS A 327 -28.04 0.88 -7.52
CA HIS A 327 -26.80 0.14 -7.38
C HIS A 327 -25.66 1.01 -6.88
N SER A 328 -24.83 0.44 -6.06
CA SER A 328 -23.59 1.03 -5.55
C SER A 328 -22.43 0.06 -5.68
N THR A 329 -21.24 0.60 -5.87
CA THR A 329 -19.98 -0.15 -5.81
C THR A 329 -19.42 -0.06 -4.40
N VAL A 330 -19.08 -1.21 -3.85
CA VAL A 330 -18.44 -1.36 -2.54
C VAL A 330 -17.12 -2.12 -2.67
N ARG A 331 -16.24 -1.94 -1.69
CA ARG A 331 -14.97 -2.66 -1.60
C ARG A 331 -15.00 -3.61 -0.41
N PHE A 332 -14.58 -4.84 -0.67
CA PHE A 332 -14.23 -5.84 0.33
C PHE A 332 -12.71 -5.99 0.38
N CYS A 333 -12.12 -5.91 1.57
CA CYS A 333 -10.71 -6.15 1.82
C CYS A 333 -10.54 -7.45 2.61
N MET A 334 -9.84 -8.42 2.05
CA MET A 334 -9.33 -9.55 2.82
C MET A 334 -8.02 -9.14 3.49
N SER A 335 -7.80 -9.59 4.72
CA SER A 335 -6.56 -9.35 5.43
C SER A 335 -5.77 -10.65 5.60
N TRP A 336 -4.52 -10.52 6.00
CA TRP A 336 -3.68 -11.63 6.40
C TRP A 336 -4.29 -12.50 7.52
N ALA A 337 -5.20 -11.92 8.31
CA ALA A 337 -5.88 -12.58 9.44
C ALA A 337 -7.31 -13.03 9.11
N THR A 338 -7.81 -12.78 7.90
CA THR A 338 -9.14 -13.24 7.48
C THR A 338 -9.22 -14.76 7.53
N ARG A 339 -10.20 -15.29 8.28
CA ARG A 339 -10.38 -16.73 8.44
C ARG A 339 -11.09 -17.32 7.22
N GLU A 340 -10.60 -18.47 6.76
CA GLU A 340 -11.11 -19.14 5.55
C GLU A 340 -12.60 -19.49 5.65
N GLU A 341 -13.05 -19.94 6.83
CA GLU A 341 -14.45 -20.28 7.06
C GLU A 341 -15.40 -19.09 6.83
N LEU A 342 -14.90 -17.85 7.03
CA LEU A 342 -15.71 -16.65 6.84
C LEU A 342 -15.90 -16.29 5.37
N SER A 343 -14.99 -16.68 4.48
CA SER A 343 -15.10 -16.42 3.04
C SER A 343 -16.07 -17.36 2.34
N LEU A 344 -16.24 -18.59 2.82
CA LEU A 344 -17.05 -19.64 2.18
C LEU A 344 -18.50 -19.71 2.65
N ILE A 345 -18.77 -19.54 3.94
CA ILE A 345 -20.08 -19.82 4.55
C ILE A 345 -21.08 -18.67 4.30
N HIS A 346 -20.61 -17.44 4.15
CA HIS A 346 -21.48 -16.26 4.19
C HIS A 346 -21.84 -15.67 2.83
N ILE A 347 -21.14 -16.10 1.78
CA ILE A 347 -21.43 -15.71 0.41
C ILE A 347 -22.57 -16.56 -0.19
N SER A 348 -22.83 -17.74 0.36
CA SER A 348 -23.87 -18.67 -0.12
C SER A 348 -25.27 -18.47 0.49
N GLU A 349 -25.43 -17.73 1.58
CA GLU A 349 -26.72 -17.60 2.30
C GLU A 349 -27.73 -16.53 1.79
N PRO A 350 -27.38 -15.47 1.01
CA PRO A 350 -28.39 -14.48 0.62
C PRO A 350 -29.40 -14.94 -0.44
N THR A 351 -29.37 -16.18 -0.90
CA THR A 351 -30.19 -16.63 -2.04
C THR A 351 -31.15 -17.80 -1.75
N ARG A 352 -31.48 -18.10 -0.50
CA ARG A 352 -32.69 -18.89 -0.26
C ARG A 352 -33.89 -17.92 -0.27
N PRO A 353 -34.80 -18.00 -1.27
CA PRO A 353 -36.07 -17.36 -1.14
C PRO A 353 -36.72 -17.94 0.12
N SER A 354 -37.16 -17.09 1.04
CA SER A 354 -38.12 -17.51 2.07
C SER A 354 -39.29 -18.11 1.33
N SER A 355 -39.38 -19.43 1.33
CA SER A 355 -40.59 -20.13 0.93
C SER A 355 -41.68 -19.65 1.91
N ILE A 356 -42.63 -18.92 1.34
CA ILE A 356 -43.95 -18.64 1.94
C ILE A 356 -44.66 -19.95 2.13
#